data_37dfeb3dbc06bb7481f6b790a6a500b9
#
_entry.id   37dfeb3dbc06bb7481f6b790a6a500b9
#
_cell.length_a   1.000
_cell.length_b   1.000
_cell.length_c   1.000
_cell.angle_alpha   90.00
_cell.angle_beta   90.00
_cell.angle_gamma   90.00
#
_symmetry.space_group_name_H-M   'P 1'
#
loop_
_entity.id
_entity.type
_entity.pdbx_description
1 polymer ?
#
loop_
_entity_poly.entity_id
_entity_poly.type
_entity_poly.pdbx_seq_one_letter_code
_entity_poly.pdbx_strand_id
1 'polypeptide(L)'
;GRNLRQDIWYSMYVVVARCNRMLENIDKVSDMTEADRRRYIGYVHFMRGYAYYHLLMNYGPLLIVGDEVLGTSESAEYYDRERSTYDESVDYICNEFKLATQGIYGPTEQSISYSDRPTKGAALALIARLRLFQASPLFNGGDAARLCFSNWKRKSDGADYVNQTYDPDRWAVAAAAAKQVINMEYYSLFTVAPDNQYPYPLADNVPTAPFPDGAGGIDPYPSF
;
A
#
# COMPACT_ATOMS: atom_id res chain seq x y z
N GLY A 1 18.64 3.11 -22.50
CA GLY A 1 17.44 3.91 -22.58
C GLY A 1 16.57 3.67 -21.35
N ARG A 2 16.16 4.73 -20.66
CA ARG A 2 15.21 4.60 -19.53
C ARG A 2 13.91 3.98 -20.05
N ASN A 3 13.47 2.92 -19.41
CA ASN A 3 12.15 2.36 -19.69
C ASN A 3 11.09 3.24 -19.01
N LEU A 4 10.69 4.31 -19.70
CA LEU A 4 9.72 5.31 -19.21
C LEU A 4 8.35 4.70 -18.82
N ARG A 5 8.07 3.47 -19.22
CA ARG A 5 6.83 2.77 -18.84
C ARG A 5 6.78 2.35 -17.37
N GLN A 6 7.90 2.36 -16.66
CA GLN A 6 7.98 1.99 -15.24
C GLN A 6 8.12 3.21 -14.31
N ASP A 7 8.29 4.40 -14.87
CA ASP A 7 8.35 5.62 -14.07
C ASP A 7 6.93 6.08 -13.73
N ILE A 8 6.57 5.89 -12.46
CA ILE A 8 5.25 6.29 -11.93
C ILE A 8 5.32 7.54 -11.05
N TRP A 9 6.50 8.16 -10.88
CA TRP A 9 6.67 9.32 -10.00
C TRP A 9 5.67 10.43 -10.31
N TYR A 10 5.70 10.91 -11.53
CA TYR A 10 4.81 11.99 -11.95
C TYR A 10 3.33 11.62 -11.79
N SER A 11 2.93 10.45 -12.26
CA SER A 11 1.53 10.03 -12.23
C SER A 11 0.98 9.90 -10.82
N MET A 12 1.79 9.39 -9.86
CA MET A 12 1.35 9.26 -8.48
C MET A 12 1.24 10.61 -7.77
N TYR A 13 2.17 11.54 -8.00
CA TYR A 13 2.03 12.89 -7.45
C TYR A 13 0.88 13.69 -8.08
N VAL A 14 0.51 13.41 -9.33
CA VAL A 14 -0.75 13.94 -9.91
C VAL A 14 -1.97 13.40 -9.16
N VAL A 15 -1.97 12.12 -8.78
CA VAL A 15 -3.06 11.56 -7.94
C VAL A 15 -3.10 12.26 -6.59
N VAL A 16 -1.96 12.44 -5.91
CA VAL A 16 -1.87 13.17 -4.63
C VAL A 16 -2.45 14.57 -4.75
N ALA A 17 -2.03 15.33 -5.77
CA ALA A 17 -2.52 16.69 -5.99
C ALA A 17 -4.04 16.75 -6.23
N ARG A 18 -4.60 15.77 -6.96
CA ARG A 18 -6.05 15.65 -7.17
C ARG A 18 -6.79 15.33 -5.89
N CYS A 19 -6.23 14.45 -5.06
CA CYS A 19 -6.78 14.12 -3.74
C CYS A 19 -6.83 15.35 -2.83
N ASN A 20 -5.71 16.10 -2.75
CA ASN A 20 -5.65 17.31 -1.94
C ASN A 20 -6.67 18.36 -2.40
N ARG A 21 -6.78 18.57 -3.73
CA ARG A 21 -7.77 19.50 -4.28
C ARG A 21 -9.20 19.06 -4.00
N MET A 22 -9.48 17.76 -4.00
CA MET A 22 -10.81 17.27 -3.65
C MET A 22 -11.11 17.51 -2.17
N LEU A 23 -10.17 17.21 -1.26
CA LEU A 23 -10.34 17.45 0.18
C LEU A 23 -10.56 18.94 0.48
N GLU A 24 -9.83 19.85 -0.18
CA GLU A 24 -9.99 21.30 -0.04
C GLU A 24 -11.39 21.80 -0.47
N ASN A 25 -12.04 21.10 -1.39
CA ASN A 25 -13.28 21.60 -2.03
C ASN A 25 -14.53 20.78 -1.71
N ILE A 26 -14.42 19.61 -1.10
CA ILE A 26 -15.55 18.71 -0.90
C ILE A 26 -16.67 19.34 -0.04
N ASP A 27 -16.32 20.20 0.90
CA ASP A 27 -17.27 20.89 1.77
C ASP A 27 -18.07 21.99 1.04
N LYS A 28 -17.62 22.40 -0.13
CA LYS A 28 -18.31 23.38 -0.99
C LYS A 28 -19.44 22.75 -1.82
N VAL A 29 -19.55 21.43 -1.83
CA VAL A 29 -20.58 20.69 -2.58
C VAL A 29 -21.89 20.67 -1.76
N SER A 30 -22.82 21.52 -2.12
CA SER A 30 -24.03 21.80 -1.32
C SER A 30 -25.12 20.73 -1.42
N ASP A 31 -25.14 19.95 -2.50
CA ASP A 31 -26.15 18.91 -2.79
C ASP A 31 -25.71 17.50 -2.40
N MET A 32 -24.55 17.36 -1.75
CA MET A 32 -24.01 16.09 -1.29
C MET A 32 -24.56 15.76 0.11
N THR A 33 -25.06 14.53 0.30
CA THR A 33 -25.43 14.07 1.64
C THR A 33 -24.20 13.89 2.53
N GLU A 34 -24.36 14.01 3.84
CA GLU A 34 -23.26 13.81 4.80
C GLU A 34 -22.70 12.37 4.73
N ALA A 35 -23.53 11.37 4.45
CA ALA A 35 -23.10 9.99 4.27
C ALA A 35 -22.22 9.84 3.02
N ASP A 36 -22.61 10.49 1.91
CA ASP A 36 -21.83 10.48 0.68
C ASP A 36 -20.50 11.23 0.87
N ARG A 37 -20.56 12.40 1.53
CA ARG A 37 -19.37 13.20 1.86
C ARG A 37 -18.33 12.36 2.61
N ARG A 38 -18.72 11.71 3.70
CA ARG A 38 -17.82 10.83 4.47
C ARG A 38 -17.25 9.70 3.61
N ARG A 39 -18.07 9.10 2.76
CA ARG A 39 -17.65 8.02 1.87
C ARG A 39 -16.65 8.50 0.84
N TYR A 40 -16.88 9.64 0.19
CA TYR A 40 -15.93 10.21 -0.77
C TYR A 40 -14.63 10.64 -0.11
N ILE A 41 -14.67 11.25 1.08
CA ILE A 41 -13.46 11.55 1.87
C ILE A 41 -12.68 10.26 2.13
N GLY A 42 -13.35 9.17 2.51
CA GLY A 42 -12.73 7.87 2.71
C GLY A 42 -12.05 7.33 1.44
N TYR A 43 -12.70 7.43 0.29
CA TYR A 43 -12.08 7.05 -0.98
C TYR A 43 -10.86 7.92 -1.34
N VAL A 44 -10.93 9.21 -1.07
CA VAL A 44 -9.81 10.13 -1.36
C VAL A 44 -8.60 9.79 -0.48
N HIS A 45 -8.81 9.56 0.82
CA HIS A 45 -7.73 9.10 1.70
C HIS A 45 -7.15 7.75 1.23
N PHE A 46 -7.99 6.81 0.82
CA PHE A 46 -7.51 5.54 0.27
C PHE A 46 -6.64 5.75 -0.97
N MET A 47 -7.10 6.55 -1.92
CA MET A 47 -6.37 6.81 -3.17
C MET A 47 -5.06 7.54 -2.93
N ARG A 48 -5.04 8.52 -2.02
CA ARG A 48 -3.82 9.23 -1.64
C ARG A 48 -2.82 8.30 -0.95
N GLY A 49 -3.29 7.51 0.02
CA GLY A 49 -2.49 6.49 0.67
C GLY A 49 -1.92 5.47 -0.32
N TYR A 50 -2.72 5.04 -1.29
CA TYR A 50 -2.33 4.10 -2.33
C TYR A 50 -1.29 4.69 -3.30
N ALA A 51 -1.43 5.96 -3.66
CA ALA A 51 -0.42 6.65 -4.47
C ALA A 51 0.93 6.74 -3.73
N TYR A 52 0.92 7.15 -2.46
CA TYR A 52 2.13 7.16 -1.64
C TYR A 52 2.69 5.76 -1.37
N TYR A 53 1.85 4.74 -1.20
CA TYR A 53 2.29 3.35 -1.11
C TYR A 53 3.12 2.94 -2.35
N HIS A 54 2.63 3.22 -3.55
CA HIS A 54 3.37 2.92 -4.77
C HIS A 54 4.67 3.73 -4.89
N LEU A 55 4.66 5.00 -4.48
CA LEU A 55 5.89 5.80 -4.44
C LEU A 55 6.90 5.22 -3.46
N LEU A 56 6.48 4.82 -2.25
CA LEU A 56 7.37 4.22 -1.25
C LEU A 56 7.99 2.93 -1.76
N MET A 57 7.20 2.05 -2.38
CA MET A 57 7.66 0.75 -2.88
C MET A 57 8.63 0.87 -4.04
N ASN A 58 8.57 1.94 -4.84
CA ASN A 58 9.42 2.11 -6.01
C ASN A 58 10.60 3.06 -5.78
N TYR A 59 10.46 4.02 -4.87
CA TYR A 59 11.45 5.11 -4.71
C TYR A 59 11.97 5.28 -3.27
N GLY A 60 11.50 4.46 -2.33
CA GLY A 60 11.86 4.55 -0.91
C GLY A 60 11.25 5.77 -0.21
N PRO A 61 11.94 6.33 0.79
CA PRO A 61 11.47 7.47 1.58
C PRO A 61 10.82 8.57 0.76
N LEU A 62 9.66 9.06 1.22
CA LEU A 62 8.77 9.90 0.44
C LEU A 62 9.02 11.40 0.61
N LEU A 63 8.69 12.15 -0.42
CA LEU A 63 8.38 13.56 -0.29
C LEU A 63 6.88 13.68 0.02
N ILE A 64 6.55 13.93 1.28
CA ILE A 64 5.16 14.06 1.73
C ILE A 64 4.71 15.51 1.55
N VAL A 65 3.66 15.71 0.75
CA VAL A 65 3.06 17.03 0.50
C VAL A 65 2.04 17.39 1.59
N GLY A 66 1.49 16.39 2.29
CA GLY A 66 0.38 16.59 3.23
C GLY A 66 -0.93 16.96 2.54
N ASP A 67 -1.68 17.87 3.14
CA ASP A 67 -2.97 18.35 2.61
C ASP A 67 -2.83 19.57 1.68
N GLU A 68 -1.61 20.03 1.46
CA GLU A 68 -1.35 21.24 0.69
C GLU A 68 -1.66 21.04 -0.80
N VAL A 69 -2.40 21.99 -1.38
CA VAL A 69 -2.56 22.09 -2.83
C VAL A 69 -1.44 22.97 -3.35
N LEU A 70 -0.39 22.35 -3.90
CA LEU A 70 0.77 23.06 -4.40
C LEU A 70 0.37 23.98 -5.58
N GLY A 71 0.86 25.21 -5.55
CA GLY A 71 0.81 26.13 -6.68
C GLY A 71 1.55 25.58 -7.90
N THR A 72 1.26 26.10 -9.08
CA THR A 72 1.89 25.65 -10.33
C THR A 72 2.91 26.65 -10.88
N SER A 73 3.03 27.82 -10.24
CA SER A 73 3.86 28.95 -10.71
C SER A 73 4.77 29.50 -9.62
N GLU A 74 5.11 28.66 -8.63
CA GLU A 74 5.96 29.04 -7.52
C GLU A 74 7.44 28.95 -7.88
N SER A 75 8.30 29.45 -6.99
CA SER A 75 9.75 29.41 -7.20
C SER A 75 10.31 28.01 -7.04
N ALA A 76 11.52 27.77 -7.54
CA ALA A 76 12.19 26.48 -7.40
C ALA A 76 12.39 26.10 -5.94
N GLU A 77 12.67 27.08 -5.05
CA GLU A 77 12.87 26.89 -3.62
C GLU A 77 11.59 26.42 -2.93
N TYR A 78 10.41 26.85 -3.40
CA TYR A 78 9.12 26.39 -2.90
C TYR A 78 8.92 24.87 -3.09
N TYR A 79 9.46 24.31 -4.18
CA TYR A 79 9.36 22.90 -4.50
C TYR A 79 10.55 22.08 -3.97
N ASP A 80 11.62 22.73 -3.50
CA ASP A 80 12.79 22.05 -2.92
C ASP A 80 12.48 21.57 -1.49
N ARG A 81 11.89 20.39 -1.39
CA ARG A 81 11.46 19.77 -0.14
C ARG A 81 12.25 18.51 0.14
N GLU A 82 12.69 18.35 1.38
CA GLU A 82 13.32 17.12 1.81
C GLU A 82 12.35 15.94 1.90
N ARG A 83 12.87 14.75 1.73
CA ARG A 83 12.10 13.52 1.96
C ARG A 83 11.88 13.29 3.45
N SER A 84 10.77 12.70 3.79
CA SER A 84 10.53 12.08 5.10
C SER A 84 11.37 10.82 5.24
N THR A 85 11.60 10.34 6.46
CA THR A 85 12.23 9.03 6.66
C THR A 85 11.31 7.90 6.19
N TYR A 86 11.84 6.68 6.09
CA TYR A 86 11.05 5.50 5.76
C TYR A 86 9.92 5.28 6.78
N ASP A 87 10.24 5.44 8.06
CA ASP A 87 9.27 5.29 9.16
C ASP A 87 8.18 6.36 9.11
N GLU A 88 8.54 7.63 8.96
CA GLU A 88 7.58 8.72 8.78
C GLU A 88 6.69 8.48 7.55
N SER A 89 7.27 7.95 6.47
CA SER A 89 6.54 7.63 5.24
C SER A 89 5.53 6.49 5.47
N VAL A 90 5.92 5.41 6.14
CA VAL A 90 5.03 4.30 6.50
C VAL A 90 3.91 4.78 7.42
N ASP A 91 4.23 5.58 8.43
CA ASP A 91 3.25 6.10 9.38
C ASP A 91 2.23 6.99 8.69
N TYR A 92 2.67 7.87 7.79
CA TYR A 92 1.78 8.71 7.01
C TYR A 92 0.82 7.87 6.15
N ILE A 93 1.34 6.90 5.39
CA ILE A 93 0.51 6.05 4.53
C ILE A 93 -0.48 5.23 5.38
N CYS A 94 -0.03 4.66 6.49
CA CYS A 94 -0.90 3.90 7.40
C CYS A 94 -2.00 4.79 7.98
N ASN A 95 -1.71 6.07 8.28
CA ASN A 95 -2.71 7.02 8.74
C ASN A 95 -3.73 7.34 7.65
N GLU A 96 -3.30 7.53 6.39
CA GLU A 96 -4.20 7.72 5.26
C GLU A 96 -5.18 6.54 5.11
N PHE A 97 -4.69 5.30 5.14
CA PHE A 97 -5.56 4.13 5.09
C PHE A 97 -6.47 4.02 6.32
N LYS A 98 -6.00 4.42 7.50
CA LYS A 98 -6.81 4.45 8.72
C LYS A 98 -7.94 5.47 8.62
N LEU A 99 -7.67 6.66 8.11
CA LEU A 99 -8.69 7.68 7.82
C LEU A 99 -9.70 7.16 6.78
N ALA A 100 -9.23 6.48 5.74
CA ALA A 100 -10.10 5.88 4.75
C ALA A 100 -11.13 4.93 5.37
N THR A 101 -10.74 4.10 6.36
CA THR A 101 -11.66 3.13 6.99
C THR A 101 -12.84 3.78 7.71
N GLN A 102 -12.79 5.08 8.00
CA GLN A 102 -13.87 5.80 8.65
C GLN A 102 -15.05 6.10 7.71
N GLY A 103 -14.79 6.14 6.40
CA GLY A 103 -15.79 6.49 5.39
C GLY A 103 -16.15 5.37 4.41
N ILE A 104 -15.23 4.46 4.12
CA ILE A 104 -15.47 3.38 3.15
C ILE A 104 -16.15 2.18 3.79
N TYR A 105 -16.86 1.43 2.96
CA TYR A 105 -17.62 0.26 3.42
C TYR A 105 -16.75 -1.00 3.58
N GLY A 106 -17.23 -1.94 4.38
CA GLY A 106 -16.81 -3.34 4.34
C GLY A 106 -17.26 -4.01 3.02
N PRO A 107 -16.68 -5.17 2.67
CA PRO A 107 -16.94 -5.79 1.37
C PRO A 107 -18.40 -6.24 1.19
N THR A 108 -19.13 -6.55 2.28
CA THR A 108 -20.54 -6.98 2.25
C THR A 108 -21.53 -5.83 2.41
N GLU A 109 -21.08 -4.67 2.84
CA GLU A 109 -21.92 -3.47 2.99
C GLU A 109 -22.09 -2.74 1.65
N GLN A 110 -21.31 -3.10 0.66
CA GLN A 110 -21.23 -2.46 -0.63
C GLN A 110 -22.11 -3.21 -1.64
N SER A 111 -22.92 -2.46 -2.41
CA SER A 111 -23.65 -3.06 -3.51
C SER A 111 -22.67 -3.69 -4.51
N ILE A 112 -23.07 -4.80 -5.16
CA ILE A 112 -22.29 -5.46 -6.21
C ILE A 112 -21.92 -4.52 -7.35
N SER A 113 -22.72 -3.50 -7.61
CA SER A 113 -22.43 -2.45 -8.60
C SER A 113 -21.22 -1.60 -8.26
N TYR A 114 -20.66 -1.73 -7.05
CA TYR A 114 -19.49 -0.99 -6.57
C TYR A 114 -18.37 -1.93 -6.12
N SER A 115 -18.37 -3.16 -6.62
CA SER A 115 -17.36 -4.17 -6.26
C SER A 115 -15.93 -3.80 -6.65
N ASP A 116 -15.77 -2.84 -7.57
CA ASP A 116 -14.50 -2.26 -8.02
C ASP A 116 -13.93 -1.20 -7.05
N ARG A 117 -14.69 -0.77 -6.06
CA ARG A 117 -14.26 0.27 -5.11
C ARG A 117 -13.48 -0.32 -3.93
N PRO A 118 -12.54 0.46 -3.37
CA PRO A 118 -11.77 0.01 -2.22
C PRO A 118 -12.67 -0.24 -0.99
N THR A 119 -12.30 -1.24 -0.19
CA THR A 119 -13.02 -1.63 1.02
C THR A 119 -12.16 -1.40 2.27
N LYS A 120 -12.80 -1.40 3.45
CA LYS A 120 -12.09 -1.36 4.75
C LYS A 120 -11.03 -2.46 4.85
N GLY A 121 -11.34 -3.67 4.38
CA GLY A 121 -10.40 -4.77 4.41
C GLY A 121 -9.18 -4.53 3.52
N ALA A 122 -9.36 -3.94 2.34
CA ALA A 122 -8.24 -3.57 1.47
C ALA A 122 -7.30 -2.55 2.15
N ALA A 123 -7.87 -1.53 2.82
CA ALA A 123 -7.08 -0.54 3.56
C ALA A 123 -6.29 -1.18 4.72
N LEU A 124 -6.94 -2.02 5.52
CA LEU A 124 -6.30 -2.72 6.64
C LEU A 124 -5.23 -3.72 6.18
N ALA A 125 -5.47 -4.42 5.07
CA ALA A 125 -4.48 -5.33 4.49
C ALA A 125 -3.22 -4.59 4.00
N LEU A 126 -3.38 -3.40 3.43
CA LEU A 126 -2.24 -2.56 3.03
C LEU A 126 -1.47 -2.04 4.25
N ILE A 127 -2.15 -1.66 5.34
CA ILE A 127 -1.49 -1.32 6.61
C ILE A 127 -0.68 -2.53 7.12
N ALA A 128 -1.28 -3.72 7.19
CA ALA A 128 -0.59 -4.92 7.64
C ALA A 128 0.67 -5.22 6.81
N ARG A 129 0.55 -5.10 5.49
CA ARG A 129 1.68 -5.29 4.57
C ARG A 129 2.79 -4.28 4.80
N LEU A 130 2.47 -3.00 4.95
CA LEU A 130 3.46 -1.96 5.22
C LEU A 130 4.18 -2.16 6.55
N ARG A 131 3.43 -2.51 7.61
CA ARG A 131 4.03 -2.79 8.92
C ARG A 131 4.92 -4.02 8.90
N LEU A 132 4.58 -5.04 8.12
CA LEU A 132 5.43 -6.21 7.90
C LEU A 132 6.75 -5.83 7.20
N PHE A 133 6.69 -5.01 6.15
CA PHE A 133 7.90 -4.49 5.49
C PHE A 133 8.75 -3.66 6.44
N GLN A 134 8.12 -2.76 7.22
CA GLN A 134 8.81 -1.92 8.21
C GLN A 134 9.53 -2.76 9.28
N ALA A 135 8.98 -3.90 9.67
CA ALA A 135 9.57 -4.81 10.64
C ALA A 135 10.70 -5.66 10.04
N SER A 136 10.79 -5.76 8.71
CA SER A 136 11.76 -6.62 8.03
C SER A 136 13.21 -6.14 8.25
N PRO A 137 14.21 -7.06 8.19
CA PRO A 137 15.62 -6.71 8.43
C PRO A 137 16.16 -5.60 7.54
N LEU A 138 15.62 -5.42 6.32
CA LEU A 138 16.03 -4.35 5.41
C LEU A 138 15.68 -2.96 5.94
N PHE A 139 14.58 -2.82 6.69
CA PHE A 139 14.08 -1.52 7.16
C PHE A 139 14.09 -1.39 8.68
N ASN A 140 14.52 -2.41 9.40
CA ASN A 140 14.54 -2.45 10.86
C ASN A 140 15.93 -2.76 11.42
N GLY A 141 16.94 -2.00 11.02
CA GLY A 141 18.27 -2.04 11.63
C GLY A 141 19.04 -3.35 11.49
N GLY A 142 18.65 -4.22 10.54
CA GLY A 142 19.39 -5.44 10.22
C GLY A 142 20.71 -5.15 9.46
N ASP A 143 21.51 -6.18 9.21
CA ASP A 143 22.77 -6.04 8.48
C ASP A 143 22.56 -5.46 7.08
N ALA A 144 21.46 -5.82 6.41
CA ALA A 144 21.10 -5.27 5.11
C ALA A 144 20.81 -3.75 5.20
N ALA A 145 20.11 -3.29 6.24
CA ALA A 145 19.86 -1.87 6.45
C ALA A 145 21.16 -1.11 6.66
N ARG A 146 22.04 -1.63 7.50
CA ARG A 146 23.36 -1.02 7.76
C ARG A 146 24.25 -1.00 6.51
N LEU A 147 24.27 -2.08 5.75
CA LEU A 147 25.07 -2.17 4.53
C LEU A 147 24.59 -1.20 3.45
N CYS A 148 23.28 -1.11 3.26
CA CYS A 148 22.71 -0.35 2.13
C CYS A 148 22.47 1.13 2.45
N PHE A 149 22.17 1.49 3.70
CA PHE A 149 21.60 2.79 4.04
C PHE A 149 22.32 3.55 5.16
N SER A 150 23.43 3.05 5.74
CA SER A 150 24.09 3.64 6.90
C SER A 150 24.55 5.10 6.70
N ASN A 151 24.84 5.51 5.47
CA ASN A 151 25.31 6.85 5.15
C ASN A 151 24.21 7.76 4.55
N TRP A 152 22.98 7.30 4.53
CA TRP A 152 21.88 8.04 3.93
C TRP A 152 21.08 8.78 5.00
N LYS A 153 21.47 10.04 5.23
CA LYS A 153 20.90 10.90 6.27
C LYS A 153 20.21 12.12 5.70
N ARG A 154 19.13 12.55 6.36
CA ARG A 154 18.43 13.79 6.08
C ARG A 154 19.31 14.97 6.45
N LYS A 155 19.41 15.98 5.59
CA LYS A 155 20.34 17.10 5.77
C LYS A 155 19.92 18.04 6.90
N SER A 156 18.62 18.26 7.08
CA SER A 156 18.10 19.22 8.04
C SER A 156 18.34 18.84 9.49
N ASP A 157 18.29 17.56 9.85
CA ASP A 157 18.36 17.07 11.23
C ASP A 157 19.31 15.87 11.45
N GLY A 158 19.89 15.34 10.39
CA GLY A 158 20.80 14.19 10.45
C GLY A 158 20.12 12.85 10.69
N ALA A 159 18.77 12.79 10.65
CA ALA A 159 18.02 11.55 10.82
C ALA A 159 18.38 10.53 9.72
N ASP A 160 18.49 9.27 10.10
CA ASP A 160 18.66 8.19 9.13
C ASP A 160 17.38 8.04 8.31
N TYR A 161 17.48 8.03 6.97
CA TYR A 161 16.33 7.80 6.12
C TYR A 161 15.75 6.39 6.29
N VAL A 162 16.57 5.42 6.67
CA VAL A 162 16.16 4.07 7.02
C VAL A 162 16.73 3.73 8.40
N ASN A 163 15.90 3.23 9.30
CA ASN A 163 16.27 2.91 10.67
C ASN A 163 17.49 1.96 10.72
N GLN A 164 18.49 2.32 11.51
CA GLN A 164 19.75 1.60 11.69
C GLN A 164 19.79 0.76 12.97
N THR A 165 18.80 0.89 13.84
CA THR A 165 18.71 0.18 15.13
C THR A 165 17.55 -0.81 15.09
N TYR A 166 17.83 -2.07 15.47
CA TYR A 166 16.78 -3.09 15.50
C TYR A 166 15.77 -2.81 16.62
N ASP A 167 14.49 -2.82 16.25
CA ASP A 167 13.34 -2.67 17.15
C ASP A 167 12.44 -3.90 17.05
N PRO A 168 12.44 -4.79 18.07
CA PRO A 168 11.63 -6.00 18.08
C PRO A 168 10.12 -5.72 18.12
N ASP A 169 9.70 -4.57 18.65
CA ASP A 169 8.28 -4.22 18.80
C ASP A 169 7.59 -4.02 17.46
N ARG A 170 8.33 -3.73 16.40
CA ARG A 170 7.79 -3.62 15.04
C ARG A 170 7.11 -4.91 14.56
N TRP A 171 7.60 -6.07 14.99
CA TRP A 171 6.95 -7.35 14.68
C TRP A 171 5.60 -7.48 15.38
N ALA A 172 5.50 -7.02 16.63
CA ALA A 172 4.22 -7.00 17.35
C ALA A 172 3.22 -6.06 16.69
N VAL A 173 3.68 -4.88 16.21
CA VAL A 173 2.85 -3.93 15.46
C VAL A 173 2.36 -4.56 14.14
N ALA A 174 3.23 -5.24 13.40
CA ALA A 174 2.88 -5.92 12.16
C ALA A 174 1.86 -7.05 12.41
N ALA A 175 2.07 -7.85 13.44
CA ALA A 175 1.16 -8.93 13.83
C ALA A 175 -0.22 -8.39 14.26
N ALA A 176 -0.25 -7.29 15.03
CA ALA A 176 -1.48 -6.64 15.42
C ALA A 176 -2.26 -6.09 14.21
N ALA A 177 -1.57 -5.50 13.25
CA ALA A 177 -2.19 -5.02 12.01
C ALA A 177 -2.78 -6.18 11.18
N ALA A 178 -2.05 -7.29 11.03
CA ALA A 178 -2.55 -8.48 10.33
C ALA A 178 -3.77 -9.07 11.06
N LYS A 179 -3.75 -9.12 12.39
CA LYS A 179 -4.86 -9.63 13.20
C LYS A 179 -6.14 -8.80 13.00
N GLN A 180 -6.04 -7.51 12.72
CA GLN A 180 -7.23 -6.70 12.41
C GLN A 180 -7.97 -7.21 11.18
N VAL A 181 -7.24 -7.64 10.14
CA VAL A 181 -7.84 -8.24 8.93
C VAL A 181 -8.42 -9.62 9.23
N ILE A 182 -7.67 -10.45 9.95
CA ILE A 182 -8.10 -11.82 10.33
C ILE A 182 -9.39 -11.78 11.16
N ASN A 183 -9.52 -10.81 12.05
CA ASN A 183 -10.70 -10.63 12.89
C ASN A 183 -11.90 -10.03 12.15
N MET A 184 -11.76 -9.66 10.88
CA MET A 184 -12.91 -9.28 10.07
C MET A 184 -13.66 -10.54 9.66
N GLU A 185 -14.91 -10.66 10.07
CA GLU A 185 -15.77 -11.83 9.78
C GLU A 185 -16.11 -12.04 8.31
N TYR A 186 -15.69 -11.09 7.45
CA TYR A 186 -15.94 -11.12 6.00
C TYR A 186 -14.98 -12.01 5.22
N TYR A 187 -13.85 -12.39 5.80
CA TYR A 187 -12.80 -13.11 5.10
C TYR A 187 -12.54 -14.46 5.75
N SER A 188 -12.48 -15.48 4.93
CA SER A 188 -12.05 -16.81 5.34
C SER A 188 -11.06 -17.36 4.31
N LEU A 189 -10.22 -18.27 4.74
CA LEU A 189 -9.38 -19.01 3.81
C LEU A 189 -10.28 -19.87 2.93
N PHE A 190 -10.07 -19.78 1.62
CA PHE A 190 -10.71 -20.69 0.69
C PHE A 190 -10.06 -22.06 0.84
N THR A 191 -10.77 -22.97 1.50
CA THR A 191 -10.34 -24.35 1.67
C THR A 191 -11.37 -25.25 1.02
N VAL A 192 -11.05 -25.79 -0.15
CA VAL A 192 -11.86 -26.83 -0.81
C VAL A 192 -11.14 -28.14 -0.61
N ALA A 193 -11.84 -29.13 -0.01
CA ALA A 193 -11.34 -30.48 0.04
C ALA A 193 -11.19 -31.00 -1.41
N PRO A 194 -10.12 -31.76 -1.74
CA PRO A 194 -10.01 -32.38 -3.05
C PRO A 194 -11.27 -33.20 -3.32
N ASP A 195 -12.02 -32.82 -4.35
CA ASP A 195 -13.20 -33.56 -4.79
C ASP A 195 -12.76 -34.56 -5.86
N ASN A 196 -12.70 -35.84 -5.47
CA ASN A 196 -12.36 -36.91 -6.41
C ASN A 196 -13.46 -37.14 -7.47
N GLN A 197 -14.65 -36.57 -7.28
CA GLN A 197 -15.77 -36.70 -8.21
C GLN A 197 -15.69 -35.67 -9.34
N TYR A 198 -15.03 -34.53 -9.08
CA TYR A 198 -14.76 -33.49 -10.07
C TYR A 198 -13.27 -33.15 -9.98
N PRO A 199 -12.37 -34.04 -10.45
CA PRO A 199 -11.01 -33.64 -10.72
C PRO A 199 -11.12 -32.44 -11.65
N TYR A 200 -10.54 -31.30 -11.29
CA TYR A 200 -10.59 -30.04 -12.01
C TYR A 200 -10.72 -30.32 -13.51
N PRO A 201 -11.73 -29.80 -14.20
CA PRO A 201 -11.79 -29.90 -15.65
C PRO A 201 -10.61 -29.09 -16.18
N LEU A 202 -9.44 -29.71 -16.20
CA LEU A 202 -8.33 -29.20 -16.97
C LEU A 202 -8.83 -29.12 -18.40
N ALA A 203 -8.79 -27.93 -18.99
CA ALA A 203 -9.03 -27.81 -20.42
C ALA A 203 -8.19 -28.86 -21.11
N ASP A 204 -8.72 -29.50 -22.18
CA ASP A 204 -8.08 -30.63 -22.86
C ASP A 204 -6.63 -30.35 -23.33
N ASN A 205 -6.22 -29.08 -23.33
CA ASN A 205 -4.90 -28.61 -23.70
C ASN A 205 -3.96 -28.34 -22.48
N VAL A 206 -4.38 -28.57 -21.26
CA VAL A 206 -3.49 -28.44 -20.10
C VAL A 206 -2.72 -29.74 -19.91
N PRO A 207 -1.37 -29.71 -19.92
CA PRO A 207 -0.58 -30.92 -19.72
C PRO A 207 -0.96 -31.58 -18.40
N THR A 208 -1.38 -32.84 -18.44
CA THR A 208 -1.68 -33.64 -17.26
C THR A 208 -0.44 -34.33 -16.68
N ALA A 209 0.68 -34.29 -17.41
CA ALA A 209 1.96 -34.78 -16.92
C ALA A 209 2.62 -33.74 -15.99
N PRO A 210 3.24 -34.16 -14.89
CA PRO A 210 4.02 -33.30 -14.02
C PRO A 210 5.12 -32.58 -14.81
N PHE A 211 5.31 -31.30 -14.57
CA PHE A 211 6.37 -30.52 -15.21
C PHE A 211 7.74 -30.92 -14.66
N PRO A 212 8.77 -31.04 -15.51
CA PRO A 212 10.13 -31.21 -15.01
C PRO A 212 10.55 -29.95 -14.24
N ASP A 213 11.09 -30.14 -13.05
CA ASP A 213 11.57 -29.05 -12.16
C ASP A 213 12.90 -28.41 -12.59
N GLY A 214 13.39 -28.74 -13.77
CA GLY A 214 14.68 -28.29 -14.27
C GLY A 214 15.91 -28.93 -13.63
N ALA A 215 15.74 -29.66 -12.52
CA ALA A 215 16.78 -30.39 -11.78
C ALA A 215 16.69 -31.91 -11.97
N GLY A 216 15.83 -32.38 -12.88
CA GLY A 216 15.59 -33.82 -13.14
C GLY A 216 14.52 -34.44 -12.27
N GLY A 217 13.87 -33.65 -11.40
CA GLY A 217 12.69 -34.03 -10.65
C GLY A 217 11.38 -33.64 -11.34
N ILE A 218 10.28 -33.80 -10.62
CA ILE A 218 8.93 -33.48 -11.07
C ILE A 218 8.34 -32.46 -10.11
N ASP A 219 7.99 -31.28 -10.62
CA ASP A 219 7.26 -30.29 -9.84
C ASP A 219 5.78 -30.70 -9.73
N PRO A 220 5.26 -31.05 -8.54
CA PRO A 220 3.86 -31.39 -8.36
C PRO A 220 2.92 -30.16 -8.44
N TYR A 221 3.47 -28.95 -8.43
CA TYR A 221 2.71 -27.69 -8.46
C TYR A 221 3.23 -26.77 -9.58
N PRO A 222 2.73 -26.91 -10.82
CA PRO A 222 3.09 -25.96 -11.86
C PRO A 222 2.73 -24.54 -11.38
N SER A 223 3.71 -23.66 -11.34
CA SER A 223 3.47 -22.23 -11.09
C SER A 223 2.75 -21.65 -12.30
N PHE A 224 1.54 -21.17 -12.09
CA PHE A 224 0.77 -20.40 -13.08
C PHE A 224 1.25 -18.95 -13.15
#